data_4101c226b34871148b7422953f62019e
#
_entry.id   4101c226b34871148b7422953f62019e
#
_cell.length_a   1.000
_cell.length_b   1.000
_cell.length_c   1.000
_cell.angle_alpha   90.00
_cell.angle_beta   90.00
_cell.angle_gamma   90.00
#
_symmetry.space_group_name_H-M   'P 1'
#
loop_
_entity.id
_entity.type
_entity.pdbx_description
1 polymer ?
#
loop_
_entity_poly.entity_id
_entity_poly.type
_entity_poly.pdbx_seq_one_letter_code
_entity_poly.pdbx_strand_id
1 'polypeptide(L)'
;NTCLSCASQYTGCTQCALGACYACDQTRYLASATSCAICNATVANCQVCSAASTCTFCAVGYYLASATTCTVCSPQCETCSSSSACNSCTVGYWLSSTNCTLCTNPCATCTSATACLSCVPNYYLSGTSCSACTSISNCLDCTSSTYCIACLVGYYPNAGTCSACISNCLQCTATACLNCNVGYYLASATLCSPCAASCSACSALATCVSCDIGYYLSGSTCNSCSVLNSACLTCTTTLCLACLNGYYLTGGG
;
A
#
# COMPACT_ATOMS: atom_id res chain seq x y z
N ASN A 1 -25.98 34.17 -22.36
CA ASN A 1 -25.58 32.86 -22.93
C ASN A 1 -24.55 32.23 -22.03
N THR A 2 -24.91 31.12 -21.42
CA THR A 2 -23.99 30.34 -20.57
C THR A 2 -23.43 29.17 -21.39
N CYS A 3 -22.10 28.91 -21.32
CA CYS A 3 -21.51 27.73 -21.88
C CYS A 3 -21.68 26.56 -20.87
N LEU A 4 -22.35 25.50 -21.31
CA LEU A 4 -22.49 24.26 -20.54
C LEU A 4 -21.55 23.20 -21.10
N SER A 5 -21.00 22.34 -20.24
CA SER A 5 -20.16 21.23 -20.71
C SER A 5 -21.01 20.15 -21.38
N CYS A 6 -20.49 19.50 -22.44
CA CYS A 6 -21.16 18.37 -23.08
C CYS A 6 -21.50 17.27 -22.09
N ALA A 7 -20.58 16.98 -21.17
CA ALA A 7 -20.73 15.94 -20.14
C ALA A 7 -21.85 16.24 -19.11
N SER A 8 -22.19 17.52 -18.89
CA SER A 8 -23.32 17.91 -18.00
C SER A 8 -24.65 17.63 -18.62
N GLN A 9 -24.73 17.60 -19.93
CA GLN A 9 -25.96 17.35 -20.68
C GLN A 9 -26.10 15.90 -21.15
N TYR A 10 -24.97 15.29 -21.54
CA TYR A 10 -24.91 13.89 -22.02
C TYR A 10 -23.75 13.17 -21.34
N THR A 11 -24.04 12.22 -20.47
CA THR A 11 -23.03 11.46 -19.70
C THR A 11 -22.01 10.79 -20.64
N GLY A 12 -20.72 11.09 -20.44
CA GLY A 12 -19.62 10.55 -21.24
C GLY A 12 -19.43 11.23 -22.60
N CYS A 13 -20.16 12.29 -22.91
CA CYS A 13 -19.99 13.04 -24.15
C CYS A 13 -18.84 14.05 -24.02
N THR A 14 -17.94 14.04 -24.99
CA THR A 14 -16.78 14.95 -25.05
C THR A 14 -16.96 16.08 -26.05
N GLN A 15 -17.80 15.87 -27.07
CA GLN A 15 -18.11 16.90 -28.08
C GLN A 15 -19.61 16.91 -28.38
N CYS A 16 -20.23 18.07 -28.28
CA CYS A 16 -21.66 18.27 -28.54
C CYS A 16 -21.97 19.61 -29.23
N ALA A 17 -23.04 19.66 -29.99
CA ALA A 17 -23.62 20.90 -30.51
C ALA A 17 -25.12 20.69 -30.83
N LEU A 18 -25.90 21.77 -30.76
CA LEU A 18 -27.33 21.82 -31.19
C LEU A 18 -28.19 20.66 -30.64
N GLY A 19 -27.93 20.24 -29.40
CA GLY A 19 -28.73 19.19 -28.75
C GLY A 19 -28.31 17.76 -29.09
N ALA A 20 -27.12 17.57 -29.70
CA ALA A 20 -26.60 16.26 -30.03
C ALA A 20 -25.15 16.07 -29.54
N CYS A 21 -24.80 14.85 -29.14
CA CYS A 21 -23.43 14.38 -28.89
C CYS A 21 -22.82 13.88 -30.19
N TYR A 22 -21.57 14.23 -30.45
CA TYR A 22 -20.82 13.76 -31.64
C TYR A 22 -19.65 12.87 -31.30
N ALA A 23 -19.12 12.95 -30.09
CA ALA A 23 -18.04 12.10 -29.62
C ALA A 23 -18.20 11.75 -28.15
N CYS A 24 -17.96 10.49 -27.83
CA CYS A 24 -17.92 9.97 -26.48
C CYS A 24 -16.48 9.87 -25.94
N ASP A 25 -16.31 9.68 -24.63
CA ASP A 25 -15.02 9.33 -24.06
C ASP A 25 -14.54 7.94 -24.57
N GLN A 26 -13.26 7.64 -24.35
CA GLN A 26 -12.62 6.44 -24.91
C GLN A 26 -13.25 5.11 -24.42
N THR A 27 -13.97 5.11 -23.31
CA THR A 27 -14.62 3.92 -22.75
C THR A 27 -16.06 3.72 -23.22
N ARG A 28 -16.52 4.58 -24.12
CA ARG A 28 -17.92 4.63 -24.59
C ARG A 28 -17.99 4.77 -26.09
N TYR A 29 -19.10 4.32 -26.66
CA TYR A 29 -19.46 4.55 -28.07
C TYR A 29 -20.74 5.40 -28.17
N LEU A 30 -20.94 6.05 -29.30
CA LEU A 30 -22.13 6.84 -29.56
C LEU A 30 -23.30 5.91 -29.91
N ALA A 31 -24.16 5.67 -28.93
CA ALA A 31 -25.32 4.80 -29.09
C ALA A 31 -26.50 5.50 -29.77
N SER A 32 -26.62 6.83 -29.61
CA SER A 32 -27.59 7.71 -30.27
C SER A 32 -27.07 9.14 -30.25
N ALA A 33 -27.75 10.05 -30.95
CA ALA A 33 -27.38 11.47 -30.96
C ALA A 33 -27.39 12.14 -29.56
N THR A 34 -27.90 11.47 -28.52
CA THR A 34 -28.00 12.01 -27.15
C THR A 34 -27.42 11.07 -26.10
N SER A 35 -26.79 9.94 -26.49
CA SER A 35 -26.41 8.91 -25.55
C SER A 35 -25.07 8.25 -25.90
N CYS A 36 -24.15 8.27 -24.96
CA CYS A 36 -22.92 7.48 -24.95
C CYS A 36 -23.08 6.24 -24.07
N ALA A 37 -22.96 5.05 -24.64
CA ALA A 37 -23.05 3.77 -23.94
C ALA A 37 -21.69 3.18 -23.65
N ILE A 38 -21.57 2.46 -22.53
CA ILE A 38 -20.31 1.87 -22.04
C ILE A 38 -19.94 0.65 -22.90
N CYS A 39 -18.68 0.56 -23.33
CA CYS A 39 -18.16 -0.54 -24.14
C CYS A 39 -18.25 -1.91 -23.44
N ASN A 40 -17.97 -1.95 -22.14
CA ASN A 40 -17.99 -3.18 -21.34
C ASN A 40 -19.40 -3.71 -21.01
N ALA A 41 -20.45 -3.00 -21.40
CA ALA A 41 -21.83 -3.43 -21.08
C ALA A 41 -22.28 -4.66 -21.89
N THR A 42 -21.75 -4.85 -23.10
CA THR A 42 -22.14 -5.93 -24.02
C THR A 42 -20.99 -6.86 -24.34
N VAL A 43 -19.75 -6.36 -24.37
CA VAL A 43 -18.53 -7.14 -24.56
C VAL A 43 -17.69 -7.05 -23.29
N ALA A 44 -17.69 -8.11 -22.49
CA ALA A 44 -16.94 -8.14 -21.24
C ALA A 44 -15.44 -7.85 -21.48
N ASN A 45 -14.85 -7.02 -20.59
CA ASN A 45 -13.44 -6.60 -20.66
C ASN A 45 -13.07 -5.77 -21.91
N CYS A 46 -14.05 -5.20 -22.60
CA CYS A 46 -13.81 -4.27 -23.68
C CYS A 46 -13.56 -2.86 -23.12
N GLN A 47 -12.43 -2.26 -23.45
CA GLN A 47 -12.08 -0.91 -23.03
C GLN A 47 -12.50 0.13 -24.04
N VAL A 48 -12.28 -0.14 -25.33
CA VAL A 48 -12.64 0.74 -26.45
C VAL A 48 -13.51 -0.02 -27.43
N CYS A 49 -14.62 0.57 -27.85
CA CYS A 49 -15.53 -0.04 -28.82
C CYS A 49 -16.04 1.01 -29.83
N SER A 50 -16.39 0.54 -31.02
CA SER A 50 -16.99 1.36 -32.07
C SER A 50 -18.53 1.26 -32.10
N ALA A 51 -19.10 0.21 -31.52
CA ALA A 51 -20.54 -0.04 -31.42
C ALA A 51 -20.85 -0.98 -30.24
N ALA A 52 -22.12 -1.21 -29.95
CA ALA A 52 -22.60 -2.04 -28.82
C ALA A 52 -21.91 -3.42 -28.72
N SER A 53 -21.69 -4.07 -29.86
CA SER A 53 -21.11 -5.42 -29.92
C SER A 53 -19.76 -5.48 -30.64
N THR A 54 -19.08 -4.33 -30.82
CA THR A 54 -17.83 -4.26 -31.60
C THR A 54 -16.73 -3.65 -30.77
N CYS A 55 -15.98 -4.48 -30.07
CA CYS A 55 -14.77 -4.10 -29.35
C CYS A 55 -13.60 -3.85 -30.33
N THR A 56 -12.85 -2.81 -30.08
CA THR A 56 -11.64 -2.48 -30.85
C THR A 56 -10.37 -2.60 -30.00
N PHE A 57 -10.51 -2.50 -28.66
CA PHE A 57 -9.40 -2.67 -27.73
C PHE A 57 -9.92 -3.24 -26.40
N CYS A 58 -9.27 -4.30 -25.93
CA CYS A 58 -9.59 -4.93 -24.63
C CYS A 58 -8.86 -4.26 -23.46
N ALA A 59 -9.36 -4.46 -22.26
CA ALA A 59 -8.69 -4.06 -21.04
C ALA A 59 -7.34 -4.77 -20.88
N VAL A 60 -6.43 -4.19 -20.08
CA VAL A 60 -5.14 -4.79 -19.73
C VAL A 60 -5.36 -6.21 -19.18
N GLY A 61 -4.53 -7.15 -19.57
CA GLY A 61 -4.67 -8.56 -19.25
C GLY A 61 -5.59 -9.34 -20.19
N TYR A 62 -6.13 -8.69 -21.23
CA TYR A 62 -6.98 -9.33 -22.24
C TYR A 62 -6.55 -8.95 -23.66
N TYR A 63 -6.76 -9.85 -24.62
CA TYR A 63 -6.57 -9.60 -26.04
C TYR A 63 -7.87 -9.74 -26.83
N LEU A 64 -7.94 -9.10 -27.97
CA LEU A 64 -9.10 -9.12 -28.85
C LEU A 64 -9.07 -10.43 -29.69
N ALA A 65 -9.79 -11.45 -29.23
CA ALA A 65 -9.91 -12.72 -29.95
C ALA A 65 -10.87 -12.61 -31.15
N SER A 66 -11.87 -11.74 -31.05
CA SER A 66 -12.78 -11.34 -32.13
C SER A 66 -13.37 -9.96 -31.80
N ALA A 67 -14.05 -9.32 -32.75
CA ALA A 67 -14.71 -8.04 -32.50
C ALA A 67 -15.74 -8.07 -31.34
N THR A 68 -16.18 -9.26 -30.95
CA THR A 68 -17.18 -9.46 -29.87
C THR A 68 -16.61 -10.12 -28.62
N THR A 69 -15.30 -10.41 -28.56
CA THR A 69 -14.74 -11.23 -27.49
C THR A 69 -13.34 -10.77 -27.08
N CYS A 70 -13.20 -10.34 -25.83
CA CYS A 70 -11.93 -10.16 -25.15
C CYS A 70 -11.60 -11.41 -24.34
N THR A 71 -10.47 -12.05 -24.61
CA THR A 71 -10.01 -13.26 -23.93
C THR A 71 -8.82 -12.94 -23.06
N VAL A 72 -8.73 -13.55 -21.88
CA VAL A 72 -7.65 -13.34 -20.92
C VAL A 72 -6.30 -13.78 -21.50
N CYS A 73 -5.26 -13.00 -21.25
CA CYS A 73 -3.87 -13.37 -21.54
C CYS A 73 -3.44 -14.57 -20.66
N SER A 74 -2.34 -15.23 -21.04
CA SER A 74 -1.72 -16.25 -20.19
C SER A 74 -1.31 -15.65 -18.84
N PRO A 75 -1.22 -16.46 -17.76
CA PRO A 75 -0.76 -16.00 -16.45
C PRO A 75 0.55 -15.21 -16.54
N GLN A 76 0.70 -14.20 -15.70
CA GLN A 76 1.85 -13.27 -15.63
C GLN A 76 2.08 -12.40 -16.87
N CYS A 77 1.22 -12.49 -17.87
CA CYS A 77 1.24 -11.65 -19.05
C CYS A 77 0.35 -10.41 -18.84
N GLU A 78 0.93 -9.23 -18.96
CA GLU A 78 0.21 -7.96 -18.81
C GLU A 78 -0.53 -7.58 -20.10
N THR A 79 0.15 -7.73 -21.24
CA THR A 79 -0.44 -7.53 -22.57
C THR A 79 -0.09 -8.69 -23.48
N CYS A 80 -1.03 -9.13 -24.32
CA CYS A 80 -0.83 -10.24 -25.25
C CYS A 80 -1.57 -10.01 -26.58
N SER A 81 -1.12 -10.68 -27.62
CA SER A 81 -1.77 -10.72 -28.93
C SER A 81 -2.59 -12.01 -29.15
N SER A 82 -2.36 -13.04 -28.32
CA SER A 82 -3.13 -14.29 -28.28
C SER A 82 -2.92 -14.99 -26.94
N SER A 83 -3.62 -16.10 -26.71
CA SER A 83 -3.46 -16.90 -25.49
C SER A 83 -2.03 -17.48 -25.29
N SER A 84 -1.21 -17.54 -26.33
CA SER A 84 0.15 -18.07 -26.32
C SER A 84 1.23 -17.05 -26.67
N ALA A 85 0.86 -15.79 -26.93
CA ALA A 85 1.80 -14.76 -27.37
C ALA A 85 1.71 -13.52 -26.46
N CYS A 86 2.53 -13.50 -25.45
CA CYS A 86 2.71 -12.36 -24.55
C CYS A 86 3.55 -11.28 -25.21
N ASN A 87 3.16 -10.01 -25.01
CA ASN A 87 3.86 -8.83 -25.47
C ASN A 87 4.59 -8.10 -24.34
N SER A 88 4.02 -8.11 -23.12
CA SER A 88 4.65 -7.59 -21.90
C SER A 88 4.27 -8.44 -20.69
N CYS A 89 5.16 -8.52 -19.72
CA CYS A 89 4.97 -9.28 -18.50
C CYS A 89 4.63 -8.38 -17.31
N THR A 90 3.93 -8.96 -16.34
CA THR A 90 3.73 -8.31 -15.03
C THR A 90 5.07 -8.12 -14.31
N VAL A 91 5.12 -7.16 -13.37
CA VAL A 91 6.33 -6.90 -12.56
C VAL A 91 6.84 -8.19 -11.91
N GLY A 92 8.15 -8.38 -11.91
CA GLY A 92 8.80 -9.60 -11.41
C GLY A 92 9.01 -10.67 -12.48
N TYR A 93 8.53 -10.45 -13.70
CA TYR A 93 8.71 -11.36 -14.83
C TYR A 93 9.34 -10.63 -16.02
N TRP A 94 10.07 -11.35 -16.85
CA TRP A 94 10.65 -10.87 -18.11
C TRP A 94 10.11 -11.69 -19.29
N LEU A 95 10.05 -11.07 -20.46
CA LEU A 95 9.56 -11.70 -21.68
C LEU A 95 10.65 -12.56 -22.33
N SER A 96 10.46 -13.89 -22.23
CA SER A 96 11.31 -14.87 -22.91
C SER A 96 10.60 -15.37 -24.17
N SER A 97 10.93 -14.81 -25.33
CA SER A 97 10.20 -15.01 -26.59
C SER A 97 8.74 -14.54 -26.46
N THR A 98 7.80 -15.43 -26.23
CA THR A 98 6.36 -15.15 -26.10
C THR A 98 5.80 -15.47 -24.72
N ASN A 99 6.64 -15.88 -23.76
CA ASN A 99 6.24 -16.29 -22.42
C ASN A 99 6.89 -15.43 -21.35
N CYS A 100 6.19 -15.26 -20.24
CA CYS A 100 6.71 -14.55 -19.07
C CYS A 100 7.43 -15.53 -18.15
N THR A 101 8.70 -15.26 -17.89
CA THR A 101 9.55 -16.04 -16.99
C THR A 101 9.89 -15.22 -15.77
N LEU A 102 9.83 -15.84 -14.59
CA LEU A 102 10.12 -15.19 -13.30
C LEU A 102 11.57 -14.68 -13.28
N CYS A 103 11.76 -13.44 -12.81
CA CYS A 103 13.09 -12.94 -12.49
C CYS A 103 13.72 -13.77 -11.39
N THR A 104 15.02 -14.07 -11.50
CA THR A 104 15.72 -14.82 -10.46
C THR A 104 15.92 -13.94 -9.24
N ASN A 105 15.49 -14.41 -8.07
CA ASN A 105 15.72 -13.70 -6.79
C ASN A 105 17.24 -13.48 -6.59
N PRO A 106 17.69 -12.27 -6.17
CA PRO A 106 16.93 -11.17 -5.62
C PRO A 106 16.58 -10.03 -6.62
N CYS A 107 16.42 -10.30 -7.91
CA CYS A 107 15.94 -9.29 -8.86
C CYS A 107 14.45 -8.98 -8.62
N ALA A 108 14.10 -7.71 -8.55
CA ALA A 108 12.71 -7.26 -8.57
C ALA A 108 12.18 -7.11 -10.01
N THR A 109 13.02 -6.61 -10.91
CA THR A 109 12.77 -6.57 -12.36
C THR A 109 14.01 -7.00 -13.11
N CYS A 110 13.85 -7.62 -14.30
CA CYS A 110 14.97 -8.16 -15.07
C CYS A 110 14.68 -8.16 -16.57
N THR A 111 15.72 -8.25 -17.40
CA THR A 111 15.63 -8.42 -18.85
C THR A 111 15.96 -9.85 -19.28
N SER A 112 16.53 -10.67 -18.41
CA SER A 112 16.82 -12.09 -18.62
C SER A 112 16.97 -12.78 -17.26
N ALA A 113 17.16 -14.08 -17.26
CA ALA A 113 17.41 -14.86 -16.03
C ALA A 113 18.63 -14.37 -15.20
N THR A 114 19.60 -13.71 -15.85
CA THR A 114 20.86 -13.27 -15.22
C THR A 114 21.08 -11.76 -15.24
N ALA A 115 20.13 -10.98 -15.75
CA ALA A 115 20.29 -9.53 -15.90
C ALA A 115 19.17 -8.79 -15.17
N CYS A 116 19.43 -8.41 -13.93
CA CYS A 116 18.55 -7.56 -13.11
C CYS A 116 18.56 -6.11 -13.62
N LEU A 117 17.40 -5.47 -13.60
CA LEU A 117 17.23 -4.03 -13.77
C LEU A 117 17.01 -3.32 -12.44
N SER A 118 16.39 -3.99 -11.48
CA SER A 118 16.22 -3.53 -10.10
C SER A 118 16.23 -4.71 -9.13
N CYS A 119 16.49 -4.42 -7.87
CA CYS A 119 16.59 -5.42 -6.82
C CYS A 119 15.38 -5.35 -5.88
N VAL A 120 15.12 -6.46 -5.19
CA VAL A 120 14.18 -6.45 -4.05
C VAL A 120 14.77 -5.62 -2.88
N PRO A 121 13.97 -5.16 -1.92
CA PRO A 121 14.46 -4.47 -0.73
C PRO A 121 15.61 -5.21 -0.05
N ASN A 122 16.53 -4.48 0.56
CA ASN A 122 17.79 -4.97 1.17
C ASN A 122 18.89 -5.39 0.18
N TYR A 123 18.69 -5.13 -1.12
CA TYR A 123 19.70 -5.38 -2.15
C TYR A 123 19.90 -4.15 -3.04
N TYR A 124 21.12 -3.93 -3.52
CA TYR A 124 21.45 -2.90 -4.51
C TYR A 124 21.90 -3.54 -5.83
N LEU A 125 21.73 -2.82 -6.91
CA LEU A 125 22.16 -3.27 -8.24
C LEU A 125 23.66 -3.03 -8.43
N SER A 126 24.41 -4.11 -8.63
CA SER A 126 25.84 -4.09 -8.93
C SER A 126 26.05 -4.65 -10.35
N GLY A 127 26.18 -3.75 -11.33
CA GLY A 127 26.13 -4.14 -12.73
C GLY A 127 24.76 -4.69 -13.13
N THR A 128 24.66 -5.95 -13.48
CA THR A 128 23.40 -6.65 -13.80
C THR A 128 22.96 -7.62 -12.70
N SER A 129 23.59 -7.61 -11.54
CA SER A 129 23.30 -8.51 -10.43
C SER A 129 22.92 -7.74 -9.16
N CYS A 130 22.12 -8.34 -8.31
CA CYS A 130 21.74 -7.75 -7.04
C CYS A 130 22.65 -8.28 -5.93
N SER A 131 23.23 -7.37 -5.15
CA SER A 131 24.09 -7.65 -3.99
C SER A 131 23.44 -7.16 -2.72
N ALA A 132 23.56 -7.92 -1.63
CA ALA A 132 22.92 -7.59 -0.36
C ALA A 132 23.57 -6.37 0.33
N CYS A 133 22.76 -5.57 1.02
CA CYS A 133 23.19 -4.42 1.82
C CYS A 133 23.87 -4.83 3.15
N THR A 134 24.01 -6.12 3.43
CA THR A 134 24.48 -6.69 4.72
C THR A 134 25.90 -6.31 5.12
N SER A 135 26.71 -5.78 4.19
CA SER A 135 28.05 -5.26 4.51
C SER A 135 28.02 -3.99 5.38
N ILE A 136 26.89 -3.30 5.45
CA ILE A 136 26.69 -2.11 6.29
C ILE A 136 25.74 -2.49 7.43
N SER A 137 26.25 -2.46 8.67
CA SER A 137 25.44 -2.81 9.86
C SER A 137 24.19 -1.94 9.97
N ASN A 138 23.05 -2.57 10.28
CA ASN A 138 21.74 -1.92 10.46
C ASN A 138 21.20 -1.17 9.22
N CYS A 139 21.73 -1.46 8.04
CA CYS A 139 21.26 -0.91 6.79
C CYS A 139 20.05 -1.70 6.27
N LEU A 140 18.97 -0.99 5.96
CA LEU A 140 17.76 -1.53 5.35
C LEU A 140 17.84 -1.44 3.83
N ASP A 141 18.35 -0.32 3.29
CA ASP A 141 18.46 -0.10 1.86
C ASP A 141 19.75 0.66 1.54
N CYS A 142 20.42 0.30 0.44
CA CYS A 142 21.73 0.84 0.07
C CYS A 142 21.86 1.02 -1.44
N THR A 143 22.74 1.92 -1.86
CA THR A 143 23.09 2.15 -3.27
C THR A 143 24.38 1.44 -3.68
N SER A 144 25.17 0.99 -2.71
CA SER A 144 26.43 0.23 -2.92
C SER A 144 26.78 -0.58 -1.67
N SER A 145 27.84 -1.37 -1.74
CA SER A 145 28.38 -2.11 -0.58
C SER A 145 28.88 -1.20 0.56
N THR A 146 28.99 0.11 0.34
CA THR A 146 29.56 1.07 1.30
C THR A 146 28.66 2.26 1.60
N TYR A 147 27.47 2.35 0.96
CA TYR A 147 26.59 3.51 1.11
C TYR A 147 25.13 3.12 1.39
N CYS A 148 24.72 3.29 2.63
CA CYS A 148 23.38 3.08 3.12
C CYS A 148 22.53 4.35 2.94
N ILE A 149 21.30 4.19 2.46
CA ILE A 149 20.33 5.28 2.27
C ILE A 149 19.14 5.19 3.22
N ALA A 150 18.82 3.98 3.73
CA ALA A 150 17.78 3.77 4.72
C ALA A 150 18.26 2.76 5.77
N CYS A 151 18.01 3.07 7.03
CA CYS A 151 18.43 2.25 8.17
C CYS A 151 17.26 1.50 8.80
N LEU A 152 17.56 0.45 9.52
CA LEU A 152 16.60 -0.23 10.38
C LEU A 152 16.04 0.72 11.44
N VAL A 153 14.87 0.38 11.96
CA VAL A 153 14.22 1.12 13.06
C VAL A 153 15.20 1.26 14.25
N GLY A 154 15.26 2.43 14.85
CA GLY A 154 16.23 2.77 15.90
C GLY A 154 17.58 3.29 15.39
N TYR A 155 17.71 3.44 14.06
CA TYR A 155 18.93 3.99 13.42
C TYR A 155 18.55 5.06 12.39
N TYR A 156 19.50 5.96 12.07
CA TYR A 156 19.37 7.00 11.04
C TYR A 156 20.56 6.97 10.07
N PRO A 157 20.36 7.38 8.81
CA PRO A 157 21.46 7.47 7.83
C PRO A 157 22.44 8.58 8.20
N ASN A 158 23.72 8.22 8.29
CA ASN A 158 24.80 9.13 8.61
C ASN A 158 26.00 8.87 7.69
N ALA A 159 26.21 9.72 6.70
CA ALA A 159 27.31 9.65 5.74
C ALA A 159 27.49 8.24 5.10
N GLY A 160 26.37 7.59 4.72
CA GLY A 160 26.39 6.27 4.09
C GLY A 160 26.44 5.10 5.07
N THR A 161 26.45 5.35 6.38
CA THR A 161 26.36 4.34 7.45
C THR A 161 25.09 4.55 8.27
N CYS A 162 24.78 3.62 9.16
CA CYS A 162 23.66 3.74 10.08
C CYS A 162 24.16 4.00 11.50
N SER A 163 23.79 5.14 12.07
CA SER A 163 24.06 5.51 13.45
C SER A 163 22.82 5.29 14.31
N ALA A 164 23.03 4.81 15.54
CA ALA A 164 21.93 4.56 16.47
C ALA A 164 21.25 5.86 16.90
N CYS A 165 19.94 5.82 17.01
CA CYS A 165 19.19 6.85 17.70
C CYS A 165 19.55 6.92 19.18
N ILE A 166 19.21 8.00 19.85
CA ILE A 166 19.29 8.08 21.31
C ILE A 166 18.43 7.00 21.97
N SER A 167 18.72 6.68 23.23
CA SER A 167 17.98 5.66 23.98
C SER A 167 16.47 5.91 23.95
N ASN A 168 15.72 4.82 23.75
CA ASN A 168 14.26 4.80 23.72
C ASN A 168 13.63 5.60 22.55
N CYS A 169 14.41 5.98 21.55
CA CYS A 169 13.94 6.64 20.34
C CYS A 169 13.77 5.61 19.21
N LEU A 170 12.57 5.53 18.67
CA LEU A 170 12.20 4.61 17.59
C LEU A 170 12.66 5.13 16.23
N GLN A 171 12.57 6.46 16.03
CA GLN A 171 12.87 7.12 14.77
C GLN A 171 13.53 8.47 15.02
N CYS A 172 14.67 8.75 14.42
CA CYS A 172 15.44 9.96 14.68
C CYS A 172 16.13 10.52 13.43
N THR A 173 16.62 11.76 13.57
CA THR A 173 17.64 12.37 12.74
C THR A 173 18.96 12.43 13.52
N ALA A 174 20.01 12.98 12.93
CA ALA A 174 21.29 13.19 13.62
C ALA A 174 21.19 14.07 14.88
N THR A 175 20.18 14.92 14.96
CA THR A 175 20.07 15.95 16.02
C THR A 175 18.82 15.83 16.87
N ALA A 176 17.84 15.00 16.46
CA ALA A 176 16.55 14.94 17.13
C ALA A 176 15.89 13.56 17.04
N CYS A 177 15.22 13.15 18.09
CA CYS A 177 14.25 12.09 18.09
C CYS A 177 12.93 12.60 17.49
N LEU A 178 12.34 11.81 16.60
CA LEU A 178 11.05 12.10 15.96
C LEU A 178 9.90 11.36 16.66
N ASN A 179 10.16 10.12 17.03
CA ASN A 179 9.20 9.25 17.72
C ASN A 179 9.92 8.41 18.77
N CYS A 180 9.37 8.34 19.97
CA CYS A 180 9.85 7.47 21.04
C CYS A 180 9.30 6.03 20.89
N ASN A 181 9.95 5.07 21.54
CA ASN A 181 9.44 3.73 21.72
C ASN A 181 8.11 3.72 22.50
N VAL A 182 7.33 2.67 22.34
CA VAL A 182 6.11 2.45 23.15
C VAL A 182 6.44 2.54 24.63
N GLY A 183 5.59 3.20 25.41
CA GLY A 183 5.82 3.46 26.82
C GLY A 183 6.71 4.69 27.12
N TYR A 184 7.10 5.44 26.09
CA TYR A 184 7.89 6.67 26.21
C TYR A 184 7.23 7.82 25.44
N TYR A 185 7.45 9.05 25.91
CA TYR A 185 7.05 10.28 25.23
C TYR A 185 8.25 11.19 24.96
N LEU A 186 8.12 12.05 23.99
CA LEU A 186 9.16 13.01 23.60
C LEU A 186 9.18 14.19 24.59
N ALA A 187 10.06 14.13 25.59
CA ALA A 187 10.20 15.18 26.59
C ALA A 187 10.98 16.40 26.03
N SER A 188 11.89 16.16 25.10
CA SER A 188 12.58 17.19 24.30
C SER A 188 13.05 16.56 22.99
N ALA A 189 13.56 17.35 22.05
CA ALA A 189 14.09 16.85 20.79
C ALA A 189 15.18 15.76 20.93
N THR A 190 15.81 15.67 22.11
CA THR A 190 16.90 14.73 22.38
C THR A 190 16.63 13.79 23.55
N LEU A 191 15.37 13.71 24.03
CA LEU A 191 15.07 12.92 25.21
C LEU A 191 13.68 12.26 25.11
N CYS A 192 13.68 10.93 25.13
CA CYS A 192 12.48 10.13 25.37
C CYS A 192 12.40 9.75 26.85
N SER A 193 11.35 10.20 27.53
CA SER A 193 11.08 9.91 28.94
C SER A 193 9.98 8.85 29.09
N PRO A 194 10.03 7.97 30.09
CA PRO A 194 9.01 6.95 30.29
C PRO A 194 7.66 7.57 30.63
N CYS A 195 6.59 6.98 30.16
CA CYS A 195 5.23 7.26 30.61
C CYS A 195 5.07 6.86 32.09
N ALA A 196 4.01 7.34 32.72
CA ALA A 196 3.64 6.88 34.05
C ALA A 196 3.35 5.38 34.06
N ALA A 197 3.45 4.73 35.22
CA ALA A 197 3.16 3.32 35.39
C ALA A 197 1.79 2.95 34.81
N SER A 198 1.71 1.79 34.17
CA SER A 198 0.50 1.24 33.54
C SER A 198 -0.03 2.05 32.34
N CYS A 199 0.77 2.96 31.80
CA CYS A 199 0.44 3.77 30.63
C CYS A 199 1.28 3.31 29.42
N SER A 200 0.65 2.75 28.41
CA SER A 200 1.31 2.28 27.18
C SER A 200 1.65 3.41 26.22
N ALA A 201 0.88 4.51 26.23
CA ALA A 201 1.15 5.70 25.41
C ALA A 201 0.77 6.96 26.18
N CYS A 202 1.65 7.97 26.16
CA CYS A 202 1.43 9.25 26.82
C CYS A 202 1.97 10.42 25.99
N SER A 203 1.42 11.61 26.17
CA SER A 203 1.93 12.85 25.58
C SER A 203 2.84 13.62 26.53
N ALA A 204 2.79 13.32 27.83
CA ALA A 204 3.65 13.82 28.91
C ALA A 204 3.60 12.85 30.10
N LEU A 205 4.48 13.01 31.08
CA LEU A 205 4.56 12.12 32.26
C LEU A 205 3.22 11.90 32.95
N ALA A 206 2.40 12.95 33.09
CA ALA A 206 1.11 12.89 33.78
C ALA A 206 -0.09 12.80 32.80
N THR A 207 0.14 12.62 31.50
CA THR A 207 -0.93 12.66 30.51
C THR A 207 -0.93 11.37 29.69
N CYS A 208 -1.56 10.35 30.24
CA CYS A 208 -1.75 9.08 29.56
C CYS A 208 -2.83 9.19 28.46
N VAL A 209 -2.58 8.57 27.33
CA VAL A 209 -3.49 8.50 26.17
C VAL A 209 -4.02 7.08 26.00
N SER A 210 -3.23 6.07 26.37
CA SER A 210 -3.60 4.65 26.30
C SER A 210 -2.99 3.90 27.47
N CYS A 211 -3.74 3.00 28.06
CA CYS A 211 -3.30 2.19 29.20
C CYS A 211 -2.81 0.81 28.76
N ASP A 212 -1.99 0.20 29.61
CA ASP A 212 -1.61 -1.21 29.48
C ASP A 212 -2.84 -2.13 29.67
N ILE A 213 -2.74 -3.35 29.18
CA ILE A 213 -3.75 -4.38 29.39
C ILE A 213 -3.96 -4.58 30.89
N GLY A 214 -5.21 -4.66 31.33
CA GLY A 214 -5.58 -4.72 32.76
C GLY A 214 -5.88 -3.37 33.40
N TYR A 215 -5.79 -2.30 32.60
CA TYR A 215 -6.08 -0.92 33.06
C TYR A 215 -7.02 -0.20 32.10
N TYR A 216 -7.78 0.76 32.60
CA TYR A 216 -8.64 1.66 31.83
C TYR A 216 -8.26 3.11 32.05
N LEU A 217 -8.48 3.93 31.02
CA LEU A 217 -8.19 5.36 31.06
C LEU A 217 -9.32 6.12 31.76
N SER A 218 -8.97 6.89 32.81
CA SER A 218 -9.88 7.80 33.50
C SER A 218 -9.25 9.20 33.55
N GLY A 219 -9.77 10.11 32.73
CA GLY A 219 -9.08 11.38 32.46
C GLY A 219 -7.73 11.13 31.77
N SER A 220 -6.64 11.43 32.46
CA SER A 220 -5.27 11.22 31.97
C SER A 220 -4.49 10.16 32.75
N THR A 221 -5.16 9.35 33.59
CA THR A 221 -4.54 8.33 34.43
C THR A 221 -5.09 6.93 34.11
N CYS A 222 -4.26 5.90 34.31
CA CYS A 222 -4.64 4.51 34.14
C CYS A 222 -4.99 3.89 35.50
N ASN A 223 -6.20 3.36 35.63
CA ASN A 223 -6.70 2.69 36.83
C ASN A 223 -6.87 1.19 36.54
N SER A 224 -6.53 0.35 37.50
CA SER A 224 -6.58 -1.11 37.34
C SER A 224 -8.01 -1.62 37.21
N CYS A 225 -8.26 -2.51 36.27
CA CYS A 225 -9.50 -3.26 36.14
C CYS A 225 -9.74 -4.23 37.32
N SER A 226 -8.69 -4.61 38.04
CA SER A 226 -8.79 -5.49 39.20
C SER A 226 -9.61 -4.90 40.36
N VAL A 227 -9.83 -3.59 40.36
CA VAL A 227 -10.72 -2.90 41.33
C VAL A 227 -12.17 -3.34 41.14
N LEU A 228 -12.61 -3.65 39.90
CA LEU A 228 -13.94 -4.19 39.61
C LEU A 228 -14.03 -5.67 39.95
N ASN A 229 -13.03 -6.45 39.53
CA ASN A 229 -12.90 -7.87 39.80
C ASN A 229 -11.45 -8.31 39.51
N SER A 230 -10.85 -9.12 40.39
CA SER A 230 -9.48 -9.57 40.29
C SER A 230 -9.18 -10.36 39.00
N ALA A 231 -10.19 -10.97 38.39
CA ALA A 231 -10.10 -11.70 37.16
C ALA A 231 -10.46 -10.85 35.91
N CYS A 232 -10.67 -9.54 36.05
CA CYS A 232 -11.02 -8.67 34.93
C CYS A 232 -9.77 -8.25 34.15
N LEU A 233 -9.74 -8.59 32.84
CA LEU A 233 -8.63 -8.29 31.94
C LEU A 233 -8.78 -6.94 31.24
N THR A 234 -9.99 -6.60 30.80
CA THR A 234 -10.29 -5.29 30.18
C THR A 234 -11.58 -4.73 30.75
N CYS A 235 -11.63 -3.42 30.98
CA CYS A 235 -12.78 -2.80 31.62
C CYS A 235 -13.02 -1.34 31.21
N THR A 236 -14.21 -0.85 31.54
CA THR A 236 -14.51 0.57 31.65
C THR A 236 -14.43 0.99 33.11
N THR A 237 -14.85 2.22 33.45
CA THR A 237 -14.93 2.71 34.85
C THR A 237 -15.86 1.88 35.75
N THR A 238 -16.82 1.16 35.16
CA THR A 238 -17.89 0.47 35.90
C THR A 238 -18.12 -0.97 35.49
N LEU A 239 -17.61 -1.41 34.36
CA LEU A 239 -17.92 -2.72 33.79
C LEU A 239 -16.64 -3.46 33.35
N CYS A 240 -16.56 -4.74 33.70
CA CYS A 240 -15.60 -5.65 33.13
C CYS A 240 -16.06 -6.08 31.70
N LEU A 241 -15.19 -5.95 30.71
CA LEU A 241 -15.48 -6.26 29.31
C LEU A 241 -14.89 -7.62 28.88
N ALA A 242 -13.80 -8.05 29.50
CA ALA A 242 -13.19 -9.35 29.28
C ALA A 242 -12.49 -9.86 30.54
N CYS A 243 -12.49 -11.19 30.71
CA CYS A 243 -11.88 -11.86 31.84
C CYS A 243 -10.50 -12.46 31.47
N LEU A 244 -9.70 -12.73 32.47
CA LEU A 244 -8.50 -13.55 32.38
C LEU A 244 -8.86 -14.98 31.92
N ASN A 245 -7.90 -15.69 31.34
CA ASN A 245 -8.10 -17.09 30.94
C ASN A 245 -8.59 -17.95 32.11
N GLY A 246 -9.59 -18.75 31.88
CA GLY A 246 -10.24 -19.58 32.91
C GLY A 246 -11.43 -18.93 33.60
N TYR A 247 -11.77 -17.67 33.28
CA TYR A 247 -12.93 -16.93 33.81
C TYR A 247 -13.84 -16.48 32.67
N TYR A 248 -15.11 -16.26 32.97
CA TYR A 248 -16.12 -15.78 32.03
C TYR A 248 -16.97 -14.68 32.64
N LEU A 249 -17.53 -13.83 31.79
CA LEU A 249 -18.46 -12.78 32.22
C LEU A 249 -19.80 -13.41 32.60
N THR A 250 -20.27 -13.12 33.83
CA THR A 250 -21.60 -13.49 34.28
C THR A 250 -22.50 -12.24 34.23
N GLY A 251 -23.66 -12.36 33.55
CA GLY A 251 -24.65 -11.29 33.45
C GLY A 251 -24.34 -10.28 32.35
N GLY A 252 -24.59 -10.66 31.11
CA GLY A 252 -24.87 -9.72 30.02
C GLY A 252 -26.35 -9.42 30.03
N GLY A 253 -26.72 -8.25 30.48
CA GLY A 253 -28.01 -7.66 30.26
C GLY A 253 -27.84 -6.41 29.42
#